data_5021f73b4907c587f9da96eede60efa0
#
_entry.id   5021f73b4907c587f9da96eede60efa0
#
_cell.length_a   1.000
_cell.length_b   1.000
_cell.length_c   1.000
_cell.angle_alpha   90.00
_cell.angle_beta   90.00
_cell.angle_gamma   90.00
#
_symmetry.space_group_name_H-M   'P 1'
#
loop_
_entity.id
_entity.type
_entity.pdbx_description
1 polymer ?
#
loop_
_entity_poly.entity_id
_entity_poly.type
_entity_poly.pdbx_seq_one_letter_code
_entity_poly.pdbx_strand_id
1 'polypeptide(L)'
;MQSGKNINNLIWRTILKKEVKKVVLAYSGGLDTSTILKWLQDEYNAEVITFTADLGQGEEVEPARAKALACGIKPENIFILDIKEEFVKDYVFPMFRANAIYEGEYLLGTSIARPLIAKKQIEIAEKMGADAVSHGATGKGNDQVRFELGYLGLNPDITVIAPWREWDLNSREKLLNYAREHGIEIDKKHIDKDGNPTVSPYSMDANLLHISYEGL
;
A
#
# COMPACT_ATOMS: atom_id res chain seq x y z
N MET A 1 21.50 5.79 29.66
CA MET A 1 22.14 5.66 28.31
C MET A 1 21.17 5.33 27.17
N GLN A 2 19.87 5.70 27.26
CA GLN A 2 18.85 5.48 26.21
C GLN A 2 18.51 6.72 25.36
N SER A 3 18.96 7.91 25.75
CA SER A 3 18.60 9.15 25.03
C SER A 3 19.37 9.40 23.72
N GLY A 4 20.58 8.88 23.60
CA GLY A 4 21.41 9.14 22.43
C GLY A 4 21.00 8.38 21.15
N LYS A 5 20.36 7.20 21.29
CA LYS A 5 19.88 6.43 20.12
C LYS A 5 18.63 7.05 19.48
N ASN A 6 17.81 7.74 20.27
CA ASN A 6 16.59 8.38 19.79
C ASN A 6 16.86 9.64 18.96
N ILE A 7 17.87 10.44 19.38
CA ILE A 7 18.23 11.69 18.70
C ILE A 7 18.84 11.42 17.31
N ASN A 8 19.75 10.44 17.22
CA ASN A 8 20.34 10.07 15.92
C ASN A 8 19.29 9.53 14.96
N ASN A 9 18.38 8.67 15.42
CA ASN A 9 17.28 8.19 14.56
C ASN A 9 16.34 9.32 14.11
N LEU A 10 16.08 10.30 14.96
CA LEU A 10 15.25 11.45 14.62
C LEU A 10 15.94 12.35 13.59
N ILE A 11 17.25 12.58 13.74
CA ILE A 11 18.06 13.38 12.79
C ILE A 11 18.13 12.67 11.43
N TRP A 12 18.40 11.37 11.37
CA TRP A 12 18.44 10.61 10.12
C TRP A 12 17.08 10.57 9.44
N ARG A 13 15.99 10.36 10.18
CA ARG A 13 14.63 10.45 9.63
C ARG A 13 14.31 11.82 9.05
N THR A 14 14.75 12.88 9.72
CA THR A 14 14.54 14.26 9.25
C THR A 14 15.35 14.56 7.99
N ILE A 15 16.58 14.02 7.88
CA ILE A 15 17.41 14.15 6.68
C ILE A 15 16.80 13.38 5.52
N LEU A 16 16.43 12.11 5.71
CA LEU A 16 15.79 11.29 4.68
C LEU A 16 14.46 11.90 4.19
N LYS A 17 13.64 12.41 5.11
CA LYS A 17 12.39 13.11 4.75
C LYS A 17 12.62 14.33 3.84
N LYS A 18 13.74 15.04 4.01
CA LYS A 18 14.08 16.21 3.17
C LYS A 18 14.54 15.85 1.76
N GLU A 19 15.04 14.64 1.55
CA GLU A 19 15.59 14.20 0.26
C GLU A 19 14.50 13.61 -0.66
N VAL A 20 13.42 13.06 -0.12
CA VAL A 20 12.35 12.48 -0.91
C VAL A 20 11.44 13.57 -1.46
N LYS A 21 11.39 13.69 -2.79
CA LYS A 21 10.56 14.66 -3.52
C LYS A 21 9.36 14.01 -4.20
N LYS A 22 9.48 12.75 -4.59
CA LYS A 22 8.46 12.04 -5.34
C LYS A 22 8.35 10.58 -4.88
N VAL A 23 7.12 10.14 -4.58
CA VAL A 23 6.83 8.82 -4.02
C VAL A 23 5.78 8.11 -4.87
N VAL A 24 6.02 6.85 -5.22
CA VAL A 24 4.97 5.98 -5.77
C VAL A 24 4.35 5.16 -4.64
N LEU A 25 3.05 5.36 -4.42
CA LEU A 25 2.27 4.66 -3.41
C LEU A 25 1.48 3.51 -4.03
N ALA A 26 1.62 2.27 -3.51
CA ALA A 26 0.68 1.20 -3.76
C ALA A 26 -0.66 1.57 -3.12
N TYR A 27 -1.65 1.88 -3.96
CA TYR A 27 -2.89 2.55 -3.55
C TYR A 27 -4.11 1.68 -3.87
N SER A 28 -4.88 1.33 -2.86
CA SER A 28 -6.13 0.56 -3.03
C SER A 28 -7.38 1.43 -3.03
N GLY A 29 -7.27 2.71 -2.67
CA GLY A 29 -8.43 3.58 -2.44
C GLY A 29 -9.17 3.31 -1.13
N GLY A 30 -8.66 2.42 -0.28
CA GLY A 30 -9.18 2.19 1.07
C GLY A 30 -8.78 3.31 2.05
N LEU A 31 -9.36 3.28 3.26
CA LEU A 31 -9.08 4.27 4.30
C LEU A 31 -7.60 4.37 4.61
N ASP A 32 -6.92 3.23 4.81
CA ASP A 32 -5.53 3.18 5.21
C ASP A 32 -4.62 3.82 4.15
N THR A 33 -4.79 3.43 2.87
CA THR A 33 -3.96 3.96 1.79
C THR A 33 -4.27 5.42 1.46
N SER A 34 -5.52 5.87 1.65
CA SER A 34 -5.88 7.29 1.49
C SER A 34 -5.31 8.15 2.62
N THR A 35 -5.25 7.61 3.84
CA THR A 35 -4.57 8.26 4.96
C THR A 35 -3.06 8.34 4.71
N ILE A 36 -2.45 7.25 4.22
CA ILE A 36 -1.03 7.23 3.84
C ILE A 36 -0.73 8.25 2.75
N LEU A 37 -1.57 8.34 1.73
CA LEU A 37 -1.42 9.32 0.65
C LEU A 37 -1.28 10.73 1.22
N LYS A 38 -2.24 11.12 2.06
CA LYS A 38 -2.26 12.45 2.66
C LYS A 38 -1.08 12.67 3.60
N TRP A 39 -0.76 11.67 4.42
CA TRP A 39 0.39 11.72 5.32
C TRP A 39 1.73 11.88 4.56
N LEU A 40 1.91 11.22 3.42
CA LEU A 40 3.09 11.41 2.57
C LEU A 40 3.21 12.83 2.03
N GLN A 41 2.08 13.44 1.63
CA GLN A 41 2.06 14.84 1.20
C GLN A 41 2.47 15.77 2.34
N ASP A 42 1.93 15.57 3.54
CA ASP A 42 2.13 16.48 4.67
C ASP A 42 3.49 16.30 5.35
N GLU A 43 3.93 15.06 5.58
CA GLU A 43 5.15 14.76 6.34
C GLU A 43 6.42 14.84 5.49
N TYR A 44 6.35 14.45 4.21
CA TYR A 44 7.50 14.48 3.30
C TYR A 44 7.48 15.69 2.37
N ASN A 45 6.36 16.42 2.29
CA ASN A 45 6.12 17.44 1.28
C ASN A 45 6.43 16.91 -0.14
N ALA A 46 6.11 15.65 -0.38
CA ALA A 46 6.42 14.92 -1.58
C ALA A 46 5.27 14.95 -2.59
N GLU A 47 5.62 14.95 -3.87
CA GLU A 47 4.67 14.65 -4.94
C GLU A 47 4.32 13.16 -4.88
N VAL A 48 3.05 12.83 -4.65
CA VAL A 48 2.59 11.44 -4.57
C VAL A 48 2.03 11.00 -5.92
N ILE A 49 2.50 9.84 -6.37
CA ILE A 49 1.98 9.10 -7.51
C ILE A 49 1.26 7.89 -6.95
N THR A 50 0.01 7.68 -7.35
CA THR A 50 -0.77 6.50 -6.92
C THR A 50 -0.70 5.41 -7.98
N PHE A 51 -0.51 4.18 -7.53
CA PHE A 51 -0.55 2.99 -8.36
C PHE A 51 -1.55 1.98 -7.82
N THR A 52 -2.57 1.67 -8.59
CA THR A 52 -3.57 0.64 -8.32
C THR A 52 -3.40 -0.49 -9.33
N ALA A 53 -3.19 -1.71 -8.83
CA ALA A 53 -3.10 -2.90 -9.63
C ALA A 53 -4.49 -3.52 -9.81
N ASP A 54 -4.93 -3.76 -11.04
CA ASP A 54 -6.08 -4.60 -11.33
C ASP A 54 -5.63 -6.05 -11.52
N LEU A 55 -5.93 -6.86 -10.51
CA LEU A 55 -5.68 -8.31 -10.45
C LEU A 55 -6.98 -9.14 -10.53
N GLY A 56 -8.09 -8.49 -10.90
CA GLY A 56 -9.41 -9.12 -10.94
C GLY A 56 -10.17 -9.06 -9.61
N GLN A 57 -9.87 -8.10 -8.73
CA GLN A 57 -10.59 -7.85 -7.48
C GLN A 57 -11.97 -7.18 -7.67
N GLY A 58 -12.36 -6.89 -8.91
CA GLY A 58 -13.69 -6.39 -9.23
C GLY A 58 -13.86 -4.87 -9.04
N GLU A 59 -14.92 -4.47 -8.35
CA GLU A 59 -15.40 -3.07 -8.28
C GLU A 59 -14.47 -2.09 -7.51
N GLU A 60 -13.40 -2.56 -6.89
CA GLU A 60 -12.50 -1.71 -6.08
C GLU A 60 -11.58 -0.82 -6.92
N VAL A 61 -11.41 -1.10 -8.20
CA VAL A 61 -10.44 -0.44 -9.08
C VAL A 61 -10.88 0.98 -9.48
N GLU A 62 -12.12 1.12 -9.97
CA GLU A 62 -12.63 2.42 -10.44
C GLU A 62 -12.78 3.47 -9.33
N PRO A 63 -13.28 3.15 -8.12
CA PRO A 63 -13.35 4.11 -7.03
C PRO A 63 -11.98 4.67 -6.60
N ALA A 64 -10.90 3.92 -6.80
CA ALA A 64 -9.55 4.35 -6.43
C ALA A 64 -9.13 5.64 -7.18
N ARG A 65 -9.44 5.75 -8.48
CA ARG A 65 -9.16 6.97 -9.26
C ARG A 65 -9.88 8.19 -8.70
N ALA A 66 -11.18 8.08 -8.44
CA ALA A 66 -11.98 9.19 -7.93
C ALA A 66 -11.47 9.67 -6.56
N LYS A 67 -11.11 8.73 -5.68
CA LYS A 67 -10.56 9.05 -4.36
C LYS A 67 -9.17 9.68 -4.43
N ALA A 68 -8.30 9.21 -5.33
CA ALA A 68 -6.99 9.82 -5.54
C ALA A 68 -7.13 11.27 -6.03
N LEU A 69 -8.05 11.54 -6.97
CA LEU A 69 -8.36 12.89 -7.43
C LEU A 69 -8.90 13.77 -6.30
N ALA A 70 -9.81 13.24 -5.47
CA ALA A 70 -10.35 13.95 -4.31
C ALA A 70 -9.26 14.28 -3.27
N CYS A 71 -8.21 13.47 -3.15
CA CYS A 71 -7.03 13.75 -2.33
C CYS A 71 -6.02 14.69 -3.01
N GLY A 72 -6.36 15.31 -4.14
CA GLY A 72 -5.54 16.30 -4.84
C GLY A 72 -4.44 15.73 -5.72
N ILE A 73 -4.47 14.44 -6.05
CA ILE A 73 -3.51 13.85 -6.98
C ILE A 73 -3.86 14.28 -8.41
N LYS A 74 -2.84 14.71 -9.15
CA LYS A 74 -3.01 15.09 -10.56
C LYS A 74 -3.34 13.87 -11.41
N PRO A 75 -4.19 14.01 -12.45
CA PRO A 75 -4.58 12.88 -13.31
C PRO A 75 -3.42 12.09 -13.90
N GLU A 76 -2.33 12.76 -14.27
CA GLU A 76 -1.10 12.19 -14.80
C GLU A 76 -0.28 11.35 -13.80
N ASN A 77 -0.55 11.54 -12.51
CA ASN A 77 0.08 10.82 -11.40
C ASN A 77 -0.78 9.64 -10.88
N ILE A 78 -1.87 9.31 -11.57
CA ILE A 78 -2.76 8.21 -11.18
C ILE A 78 -2.61 7.06 -12.18
N PHE A 79 -1.99 5.99 -11.75
CA PHE A 79 -1.79 4.78 -12.53
C PHE A 79 -2.76 3.69 -12.07
N ILE A 80 -3.57 3.20 -12.98
CA ILE A 80 -4.38 1.99 -12.80
C ILE A 80 -3.96 1.04 -13.91
N LEU A 81 -3.35 -0.07 -13.56
CA LEU A 81 -2.83 -1.02 -14.53
C LEU A 81 -3.57 -2.35 -14.43
N ASP A 82 -4.10 -2.79 -15.57
CA ASP A 82 -4.55 -4.17 -15.72
C ASP A 82 -3.32 -5.09 -15.86
N ILE A 83 -3.06 -5.86 -14.83
CA ILE A 83 -1.93 -6.79 -14.78
C ILE A 83 -2.39 -8.26 -14.64
N LYS A 84 -3.66 -8.53 -14.96
CA LYS A 84 -4.27 -9.86 -14.85
C LYS A 84 -3.57 -10.91 -15.69
N GLU A 85 -3.26 -10.58 -16.94
CA GLU A 85 -2.59 -11.53 -17.83
C GLU A 85 -1.19 -11.90 -17.32
N GLU A 86 -0.37 -10.89 -16.93
CA GLU A 86 0.96 -11.12 -16.38
C GLU A 86 0.88 -11.92 -15.07
N PHE A 87 -0.09 -11.61 -14.22
CA PHE A 87 -0.31 -12.34 -12.97
C PHE A 87 -0.58 -13.82 -13.22
N VAL A 88 -1.50 -14.14 -14.13
CA VAL A 88 -1.86 -15.54 -14.43
C VAL A 88 -0.70 -16.27 -15.09
N LYS A 89 -0.07 -15.67 -16.10
CA LYS A 89 0.95 -16.29 -16.92
C LYS A 89 2.25 -16.53 -16.17
N ASP A 90 2.71 -15.51 -15.44
CA ASP A 90 4.07 -15.49 -14.89
C ASP A 90 4.14 -15.86 -13.42
N TYR A 91 2.99 -15.89 -12.70
CA TYR A 91 2.92 -16.22 -11.28
C TYR A 91 1.98 -17.40 -10.99
N VAL A 92 0.73 -17.36 -11.45
CA VAL A 92 -0.26 -18.41 -11.12
C VAL A 92 0.08 -19.73 -11.81
N PHE A 93 0.34 -19.75 -13.10
CA PHE A 93 0.67 -20.99 -13.81
C PHE A 93 1.97 -21.62 -13.34
N PRO A 94 3.07 -20.88 -13.11
CA PRO A 94 4.26 -21.47 -12.50
C PRO A 94 4.01 -22.05 -11.11
N MET A 95 3.21 -21.37 -10.28
CA MET A 95 2.82 -21.88 -8.97
C MET A 95 2.05 -23.20 -9.07
N PHE A 96 1.09 -23.31 -9.98
CA PHE A 96 0.35 -24.56 -10.22
C PHE A 96 1.25 -25.68 -10.73
N ARG A 97 2.18 -25.40 -11.65
CA ARG A 97 3.15 -26.40 -12.14
C ARG A 97 4.06 -26.90 -11.02
N ALA A 98 4.40 -26.03 -10.08
CA ALA A 98 5.18 -26.39 -8.91
C ALA A 98 4.35 -27.12 -7.83
N ASN A 99 3.04 -27.24 -8.01
CA ASN A 99 2.09 -27.73 -6.99
C ASN A 99 2.28 -27.03 -5.63
N ALA A 100 2.53 -25.71 -5.67
CA ALA A 100 2.80 -24.91 -4.49
C ALA A 100 1.48 -24.52 -3.81
N ILE A 101 1.19 -25.15 -2.69
CA ILE A 101 0.05 -24.88 -1.81
C ILE A 101 0.60 -24.77 -0.39
N TYR A 102 0.23 -23.72 0.33
CA TYR A 102 0.67 -23.56 1.72
C TYR A 102 -0.24 -24.37 2.64
N GLU A 103 0.35 -25.23 3.47
CA GLU A 103 -0.33 -26.13 4.43
C GLU A 103 -1.46 -26.98 3.82
N GLY A 104 -1.42 -27.23 2.51
CA GLY A 104 -2.41 -28.05 1.80
C GLY A 104 -3.73 -27.35 1.47
N GLU A 105 -3.90 -26.09 1.83
CA GLU A 105 -5.16 -25.34 1.70
C GLU A 105 -5.02 -23.99 1.00
N TYR A 106 -4.03 -23.19 1.38
CA TYR A 106 -3.92 -21.81 0.91
C TYR A 106 -3.19 -21.74 -0.44
N LEU A 107 -3.90 -21.21 -1.47
CA LEU A 107 -3.43 -21.14 -2.86
C LEU A 107 -2.43 -19.98 -3.14
N LEU A 108 -1.92 -19.31 -2.12
CA LEU A 108 -0.88 -18.29 -2.22
C LEU A 108 -1.25 -17.03 -3.06
N GLY A 109 -2.52 -16.79 -3.37
CA GLY A 109 -2.94 -15.69 -4.25
C GLY A 109 -2.43 -14.33 -3.83
N THR A 110 -2.58 -13.97 -2.55
CA THR A 110 -2.04 -12.72 -2.00
C THR A 110 -0.50 -12.74 -2.01
N SER A 111 0.09 -13.89 -1.67
CA SER A 111 1.55 -14.03 -1.56
C SER A 111 2.29 -13.81 -2.88
N ILE A 112 1.74 -14.33 -3.99
CA ILE A 112 2.34 -14.18 -5.32
C ILE A 112 1.94 -12.87 -6.02
N ALA A 113 0.85 -12.23 -5.58
CA ALA A 113 0.43 -10.93 -6.10
C ALA A 113 1.36 -9.78 -5.67
N ARG A 114 1.82 -9.79 -4.40
CA ARG A 114 2.64 -8.69 -3.86
C ARG A 114 3.96 -8.48 -4.60
N PRO A 115 4.74 -9.51 -4.99
CA PRO A 115 5.93 -9.35 -5.82
C PRO A 115 5.65 -8.71 -7.19
N LEU A 116 4.53 -9.07 -7.84
CA LEU A 116 4.14 -8.45 -9.11
C LEU A 116 3.76 -6.99 -8.92
N ILE A 117 2.99 -6.66 -7.88
CA ILE A 117 2.65 -5.27 -7.55
C ILE A 117 3.92 -4.47 -7.29
N ALA A 118 4.86 -5.01 -6.51
CA ALA A 118 6.15 -4.36 -6.24
C ALA A 118 6.94 -4.11 -7.53
N LYS A 119 6.97 -5.07 -8.44
CA LYS A 119 7.62 -4.93 -9.76
C LYS A 119 7.03 -3.76 -10.54
N LYS A 120 5.70 -3.71 -10.68
CA LYS A 120 5.03 -2.63 -11.41
C LYS A 120 5.22 -1.27 -10.74
N GLN A 121 5.28 -1.24 -9.44
CA GLN A 121 5.53 -0.02 -8.69
C GLN A 121 6.95 0.52 -8.94
N ILE A 122 7.97 -0.34 -9.00
CA ILE A 122 9.34 0.05 -9.37
C ILE A 122 9.39 0.53 -10.83
N GLU A 123 8.75 -0.17 -11.77
CA GLU A 123 8.67 0.26 -13.18
C GLU A 123 8.07 1.69 -13.31
N ILE A 124 7.03 1.99 -12.51
CA ILE A 124 6.43 3.34 -12.47
C ILE A 124 7.40 4.34 -11.81
N ALA A 125 8.06 3.95 -10.72
CA ALA A 125 9.01 4.83 -10.03
C ALA A 125 10.15 5.25 -10.96
N GLU A 126 10.73 4.32 -11.69
CA GLU A 126 11.77 4.59 -12.68
C GLU A 126 11.27 5.50 -13.82
N LYS A 127 10.09 5.18 -14.38
CA LYS A 127 9.46 5.98 -15.45
C LYS A 127 9.19 7.42 -15.03
N MET A 128 8.77 7.61 -13.79
CA MET A 128 8.39 8.93 -13.25
C MET A 128 9.54 9.66 -12.54
N GLY A 129 10.71 9.02 -12.44
CA GLY A 129 11.85 9.55 -11.70
C GLY A 129 11.52 9.77 -10.23
N ALA A 130 10.86 8.79 -9.60
CA ALA A 130 10.52 8.86 -8.18
C ALA A 130 11.70 8.43 -7.31
N ASP A 131 11.84 9.10 -6.17
CA ASP A 131 12.91 8.87 -5.20
C ASP A 131 12.56 7.73 -4.23
N ALA A 132 11.26 7.44 -4.09
CA ALA A 132 10.78 6.50 -3.09
C ALA A 132 9.55 5.72 -3.56
N VAL A 133 9.31 4.59 -2.90
CA VAL A 133 8.08 3.80 -2.97
C VAL A 133 7.47 3.66 -1.58
N SER A 134 6.14 3.51 -1.52
CA SER A 134 5.42 3.31 -0.26
C SER A 134 4.32 2.27 -0.41
N HIS A 135 3.99 1.58 0.67
CA HIS A 135 2.93 0.57 0.74
C HIS A 135 2.11 0.70 2.01
N GLY A 136 0.88 0.16 1.98
CA GLY A 136 -0.05 0.15 3.11
C GLY A 136 0.02 -1.09 4.00
N ALA A 137 0.99 -2.00 3.78
CA ALA A 137 1.14 -3.19 4.60
C ALA A 137 1.52 -2.84 6.03
N THR A 138 0.86 -3.48 7.00
CA THR A 138 1.16 -3.30 8.43
C THR A 138 2.57 -3.78 8.77
N GLY A 139 3.20 -3.19 9.79
CA GLY A 139 4.57 -3.51 10.18
C GLY A 139 4.77 -4.89 10.85
N LYS A 140 3.76 -5.77 10.85
CA LYS A 140 3.78 -7.05 11.57
C LYS A 140 3.50 -8.27 10.68
N GLY A 141 3.04 -8.06 9.44
CA GLY A 141 2.61 -9.13 8.55
C GLY A 141 3.66 -9.53 7.51
N ASN A 142 3.36 -10.59 6.76
CA ASN A 142 4.19 -11.07 5.67
C ASN A 142 4.19 -10.13 4.45
N ASP A 143 3.15 -9.34 4.27
CA ASP A 143 2.99 -8.50 3.09
C ASP A 143 4.04 -7.41 2.98
N GLN A 144 4.42 -6.78 4.12
CA GLN A 144 5.53 -5.83 4.11
C GLN A 144 6.83 -6.47 3.61
N VAL A 145 7.14 -7.69 4.06
CA VAL A 145 8.34 -8.42 3.64
C VAL A 145 8.31 -8.69 2.15
N ARG A 146 7.15 -9.10 1.61
CA ARG A 146 6.98 -9.38 0.18
C ARG A 146 7.17 -8.13 -0.67
N PHE A 147 6.61 -6.99 -0.25
CA PHE A 147 6.82 -5.71 -0.91
C PHE A 147 8.28 -5.28 -0.86
N GLU A 148 8.86 -5.21 0.34
CA GLU A 148 10.20 -4.67 0.54
C GLU A 148 11.29 -5.53 -0.09
N LEU A 149 11.19 -6.87 -0.02
CA LEU A 149 12.10 -7.76 -0.74
C LEU A 149 11.95 -7.63 -2.26
N GLY A 150 10.72 -7.41 -2.75
CA GLY A 150 10.46 -7.13 -4.15
C GLY A 150 11.15 -5.85 -4.61
N TYR A 151 11.02 -4.77 -3.85
CA TYR A 151 11.70 -3.50 -4.15
C TYR A 151 13.21 -3.64 -4.11
N LEU A 152 13.76 -4.22 -3.02
CA LEU A 152 15.20 -4.40 -2.83
C LEU A 152 15.82 -5.27 -3.93
N GLY A 153 15.10 -6.29 -4.40
CA GLY A 153 15.57 -7.16 -5.47
C GLY A 153 15.58 -6.51 -6.85
N LEU A 154 14.74 -5.50 -7.08
CA LEU A 154 14.59 -4.82 -8.37
C LEU A 154 15.37 -3.50 -8.44
N ASN A 155 15.35 -2.74 -7.35
CA ASN A 155 16.06 -1.47 -7.23
C ASN A 155 16.53 -1.30 -5.78
N PRO A 156 17.75 -1.76 -5.43
CA PRO A 156 18.25 -1.74 -4.05
C PRO A 156 18.50 -0.32 -3.52
N ASP A 157 18.59 0.67 -4.40
CA ASP A 157 18.88 2.06 -4.03
C ASP A 157 17.61 2.88 -3.77
N ILE A 158 16.40 2.33 -4.06
CA ILE A 158 15.16 3.07 -3.86
C ILE A 158 14.83 3.21 -2.38
N THR A 159 14.40 4.39 -1.97
CA THR A 159 13.92 4.59 -0.59
C THR A 159 12.56 3.93 -0.40
N VAL A 160 12.43 3.10 0.64
CA VAL A 160 11.13 2.49 1.01
C VAL A 160 10.56 3.22 2.20
N ILE A 161 9.36 3.79 2.03
CA ILE A 161 8.60 4.42 3.12
C ILE A 161 7.49 3.46 3.56
N ALA A 162 7.58 3.00 4.80
CA ALA A 162 6.62 2.08 5.42
C ALA A 162 5.88 2.79 6.57
N PRO A 163 4.78 3.50 6.30
CA PRO A 163 4.12 4.41 7.25
C PRO A 163 3.76 3.74 8.57
N TRP A 164 3.28 2.50 8.54
CA TRP A 164 2.93 1.74 9.74
C TRP A 164 4.08 1.52 10.74
N ARG A 165 5.33 1.76 10.33
CA ARG A 165 6.52 1.74 11.21
C ARG A 165 6.97 3.14 11.63
N GLU A 166 6.41 4.18 11.02
CA GLU A 166 6.90 5.55 11.16
C GLU A 166 5.91 6.46 11.88
N TRP A 167 4.61 6.25 11.67
CA TRP A 167 3.56 7.10 12.18
C TRP A 167 2.96 6.61 13.51
N ASP A 168 2.21 7.50 14.19
CA ASP A 168 1.49 7.17 15.42
C ASP A 168 0.03 6.77 15.18
N LEU A 169 -0.40 6.63 13.91
CA LEU A 169 -1.77 6.29 13.51
C LEU A 169 -2.02 4.77 13.62
N ASN A 170 -1.76 4.20 14.77
CA ASN A 170 -1.72 2.76 15.00
C ASN A 170 -3.05 2.13 15.44
N SER A 171 -4.15 2.88 15.35
CA SER A 171 -5.50 2.38 15.63
C SER A 171 -6.50 2.89 14.61
N ARG A 172 -7.60 2.13 14.44
CA ARG A 172 -8.71 2.51 13.56
C ARG A 172 -9.29 3.88 13.89
N GLU A 173 -9.42 4.17 15.17
CA GLU A 173 -9.92 5.45 15.66
C GLU A 173 -9.01 6.61 15.23
N LYS A 174 -7.70 6.47 15.43
CA LYS A 174 -6.73 7.48 15.00
C LYS A 174 -6.74 7.71 13.49
N LEU A 175 -6.84 6.65 12.69
CA LEU A 175 -6.96 6.76 11.24
C LEU A 175 -8.23 7.51 10.82
N LEU A 176 -9.37 7.22 11.45
CA LEU A 176 -10.64 7.90 11.16
C LEU A 176 -10.59 9.37 11.58
N ASN A 177 -10.00 9.69 12.72
CA ASN A 177 -9.84 11.07 13.17
C ASN A 177 -8.93 11.85 12.21
N TYR A 178 -7.79 11.29 11.84
CA TYR A 178 -6.91 11.87 10.84
C TYR A 178 -7.63 12.10 9.50
N ALA A 179 -8.39 11.11 9.03
CA ALA A 179 -9.16 11.22 7.80
C ALA A 179 -10.19 12.36 7.84
N ARG A 180 -10.90 12.51 8.96
CA ARG A 180 -11.85 13.62 9.17
C ARG A 180 -11.17 14.99 9.18
N GLU A 181 -10.06 15.11 9.90
CA GLU A 181 -9.29 16.37 10.00
C GLU A 181 -8.73 16.82 8.65
N HIS A 182 -8.42 15.86 7.76
CA HIS A 182 -7.83 16.13 6.45
C HIS A 182 -8.84 16.03 5.28
N GLY A 183 -10.13 15.90 5.58
CA GLY A 183 -11.18 15.85 4.56
C GLY A 183 -11.14 14.62 3.65
N ILE A 184 -10.56 13.51 4.11
CA ILE A 184 -10.54 12.25 3.39
C ILE A 184 -11.91 11.58 3.47
N GLU A 185 -12.47 11.19 2.33
CA GLU A 185 -13.76 10.50 2.28
C GLU A 185 -13.68 9.13 2.96
N ILE A 186 -14.60 8.89 3.90
CA ILE A 186 -14.68 7.64 4.66
C ILE A 186 -15.86 6.83 4.13
N ASP A 187 -15.59 5.63 3.63
CA ASP A 187 -16.65 4.72 3.20
C ASP A 187 -17.59 4.35 4.35
N LYS A 188 -18.87 4.27 4.06
CA LYS A 188 -19.92 3.88 5.04
C LYS A 188 -19.68 2.51 5.69
N LYS A 189 -18.92 1.63 5.05
CA LYS A 189 -18.52 0.33 5.63
C LYS A 189 -17.57 0.46 6.82
N HIS A 190 -16.97 1.63 7.01
CA HIS A 190 -15.99 1.90 8.06
C HIS A 190 -16.56 2.65 9.27
N ILE A 191 -17.79 3.13 9.18
CA ILE A 191 -18.48 3.86 10.22
C ILE A 191 -19.93 3.35 10.38
N ASP A 192 -20.43 3.38 11.59
CA ASP A 192 -21.85 3.12 11.89
C ASP A 192 -22.73 4.37 11.62
N LYS A 193 -24.01 4.27 11.94
CA LYS A 193 -24.99 5.37 11.75
C LYS A 193 -24.66 6.60 12.60
N ASP A 194 -23.93 6.41 13.69
CA ASP A 194 -23.55 7.46 14.64
C ASP A 194 -22.13 8.01 14.34
N GLY A 195 -21.48 7.50 13.28
CA GLY A 195 -20.14 7.91 12.85
C GLY A 195 -19.01 7.25 13.63
N ASN A 196 -19.29 6.23 14.44
CA ASN A 196 -18.27 5.49 15.16
C ASN A 196 -17.60 4.45 14.26
N PRO A 197 -16.34 4.05 14.55
CA PRO A 197 -15.65 3.01 13.81
C PRO A 197 -16.42 1.70 13.82
N THR A 198 -16.67 1.13 12.64
CA THR A 198 -17.13 -0.27 12.52
C THR A 198 -15.91 -1.17 12.38
N VAL A 199 -15.87 -2.23 13.16
CA VAL A 199 -14.84 -3.27 13.04
C VAL A 199 -15.41 -4.37 12.16
N SER A 200 -14.88 -4.53 10.95
CA SER A 200 -15.12 -5.77 10.21
C SER A 200 -14.32 -6.88 10.93
N PRO A 201 -14.94 -7.99 11.28
CA PRO A 201 -14.24 -9.12 11.91
C PRO A 201 -13.27 -9.82 10.93
N TYR A 202 -13.28 -9.42 9.67
CA TYR A 202 -12.45 -10.00 8.62
C TYR A 202 -11.84 -8.91 7.75
N SER A 203 -10.59 -9.10 7.35
CA SER A 203 -10.02 -8.50 6.14
C SER A 203 -10.19 -9.46 4.97
N MET A 204 -10.38 -8.93 3.78
CA MET A 204 -10.59 -9.71 2.56
C MET A 204 -9.60 -9.27 1.49
N ASP A 205 -8.86 -10.22 0.94
CA ASP A 205 -8.06 -10.07 -0.26
C ASP A 205 -8.66 -10.89 -1.41
N ALA A 206 -8.91 -10.26 -2.54
CA ALA A 206 -9.45 -10.89 -3.74
C ALA A 206 -8.54 -10.66 -4.95
N ASN A 207 -8.40 -11.68 -5.78
CA ASN A 207 -7.79 -11.58 -7.10
C ASN A 207 -8.32 -12.72 -7.99
N LEU A 208 -7.85 -12.81 -9.23
CA LEU A 208 -8.30 -13.85 -10.19
C LEU A 208 -8.13 -15.28 -9.68
N LEU A 209 -7.19 -15.54 -8.77
CA LEU A 209 -6.92 -16.90 -8.30
C LEU A 209 -7.91 -17.34 -7.22
N HIS A 210 -8.14 -16.51 -6.22
CA HIS A 210 -9.07 -16.80 -5.12
C HIS A 210 -9.39 -15.57 -4.28
N ILE A 211 -10.33 -15.75 -3.35
CA ILE A 211 -10.63 -14.80 -2.26
C ILE A 211 -10.11 -15.43 -0.97
N SER A 212 -9.34 -14.67 -0.19
CA SER A 212 -8.91 -15.06 1.15
C SER A 212 -9.46 -14.11 2.21
N TYR A 213 -9.79 -14.66 3.36
CA TYR A 213 -10.27 -13.93 4.52
C TYR A 213 -9.31 -14.15 5.67
N GLU A 214 -8.90 -13.08 6.32
CA GLU A 214 -8.17 -13.13 7.59
C GLU A 214 -9.09 -12.66 8.71
N GLY A 215 -9.25 -13.48 9.76
CA GLY A 215 -9.92 -13.11 10.99
C GLY A 215 -9.02 -12.22 11.87
N LEU A 216 -9.63 -11.37 12.68
CA LEU A 216 -8.97 -10.53 13.67
C LEU A 216 -8.67 -11.32 14.95
#